data_14627e1576b4daff916605d53280ba6f
#
_entry.id   14627e1576b4daff916605d53280ba6f
#
_cell.length_a   1.000
_cell.length_b   1.000
_cell.length_c   1.000
_cell.angle_alpha   90.00
_cell.angle_beta   90.00
_cell.angle_gamma   90.00
#
_symmetry.space_group_name_H-M   'P 1'
#
loop_
_entity.id
_entity.type
_entity.pdbx_description
1 polymer ?
#
loop_
_entity_poly.entity_id
_entity_poly.type
_entity_poly.pdbx_seq_one_letter_code
_entity_poly.pdbx_strand_id
1 'polypeptide(L)'
;MNMTIDASADAAPPRAPVASPIASLLTAPILPTLLRLAIPNMIAMVGSTLVAIAETSYIGRLGTIPLAAIALVFPFAMLTQMMSAGAMGGGVSSAISRALGAGDRDRAATLALHAAIIGLCGGLFFTVMMLAFGRSFFTLLGGRERVLEEASGYSQMLFSGAVAIWLVNTLASVIRGTGDMRLPSMILIGASALQIVLGGTLGLGLFGVKQFGMPGVAAGQLIAFTCAAIFFVWYLLSGRGRLPLKIRAFHFERAMFLDILKVGAVACLSPLQTVLTILIFTKILATFGTEMLAGYGIGSRLEFLLIPITFAFGIASVPMVGMAMGAGHLKRARRVAWTAATASGLTVGLIGLVIALDPALWVSLFTRDPGVTAAAHSYFHWAGPAFVFFGMGVSLYFSSQGAARVGGPVLASTARLLIVAIGGVGLMMAQAPAWTLFALVGGAMVVFGLSTAASVAFARWGK
;
A
#
# COMPACT_ATOMS: atom_id res chain seq x y z
N MET A 1 49.93 54.15 32.51
CA MET A 1 48.66 53.58 32.94
C MET A 1 47.99 52.95 31.73
N ASN A 2 48.49 51.72 31.35
CA ASN A 2 48.03 51.01 30.19
C ASN A 2 46.95 50.01 30.61
N MET A 3 45.75 50.29 30.12
CA MET A 3 44.59 49.40 30.31
C MET A 3 44.55 48.42 29.16
N THR A 4 45.03 47.20 29.42
CA THR A 4 44.86 46.05 28.53
C THR A 4 43.41 45.59 28.63
N ILE A 5 42.64 45.76 27.58
CA ILE A 5 41.29 45.20 27.48
C ILE A 5 41.44 43.71 27.12
N ASP A 6 41.09 42.87 28.07
CA ASP A 6 41.05 41.41 27.91
C ASP A 6 39.79 41.06 27.08
N ALA A 7 40.01 40.82 25.79
CA ALA A 7 38.97 40.35 24.87
C ALA A 7 38.92 38.83 24.88
N SER A 8 38.54 38.25 26.01
CA SER A 8 38.12 36.84 26.04
C SER A 8 36.69 36.75 25.43
N ALA A 9 36.68 36.74 24.09
CA ALA A 9 35.47 36.57 23.31
C ALA A 9 34.75 35.27 23.71
N ASP A 10 33.53 35.44 24.10
CA ASP A 10 32.51 34.45 24.32
C ASP A 10 32.38 33.54 23.08
N ALA A 11 33.20 32.51 22.99
CA ALA A 11 33.11 31.50 21.95
C ALA A 11 31.92 30.63 22.27
N ALA A 12 30.80 30.88 21.57
CA ALA A 12 29.61 30.02 21.62
C ALA A 12 30.04 28.55 21.47
N PRO A 13 29.52 27.63 22.30
CA PRO A 13 29.90 26.24 22.24
C PRO A 13 29.68 25.68 20.84
N PRO A 14 30.59 24.87 20.28
CA PRO A 14 30.48 24.31 18.95
C PRO A 14 29.13 23.58 18.85
N ARG A 15 28.27 24.01 17.93
CA ARG A 15 27.01 23.33 17.63
C ARG A 15 27.33 21.87 17.36
N ALA A 16 26.76 20.97 18.16
CA ALA A 16 26.87 19.53 17.94
C ALA A 16 26.57 19.24 16.46
N PRO A 17 27.38 18.45 15.77
CA PRO A 17 27.18 18.13 14.36
C PRO A 17 25.76 17.56 14.19
N VAL A 18 24.96 18.22 13.34
CA VAL A 18 23.60 17.76 13.02
C VAL A 18 23.75 16.35 12.47
N ALA A 19 23.31 15.36 13.24
CA ALA A 19 23.41 13.96 12.84
C ALA A 19 22.80 13.79 11.45
N SER A 20 23.52 13.12 10.55
CA SER A 20 22.98 12.91 9.20
C SER A 20 21.62 12.23 9.29
N PRO A 21 20.68 12.49 8.36
CA PRO A 21 19.35 11.87 8.40
C PRO A 21 19.39 10.35 8.51
N ILE A 22 20.44 9.71 7.97
CA ILE A 22 20.67 8.26 8.08
C ILE A 22 21.10 7.90 9.51
N ALA A 23 22.01 8.65 10.11
CA ALA A 23 22.43 8.41 11.48
C ALA A 23 21.26 8.56 12.47
N SER A 24 20.36 9.52 12.22
CA SER A 24 19.18 9.71 13.07
C SER A 24 18.23 8.49 13.06
N LEU A 25 18.09 7.78 11.93
CA LEU A 25 17.28 6.56 11.85
C LEU A 25 17.90 5.38 12.60
N LEU A 26 19.23 5.38 12.78
CA LEU A 26 19.95 4.35 13.51
C LEU A 26 20.03 4.60 15.02
N THR A 27 19.91 5.84 15.48
CA THR A 27 20.17 6.20 16.89
C THR A 27 18.94 6.76 17.62
N ALA A 28 18.05 7.48 16.92
CA ALA A 28 16.91 8.14 17.54
C ALA A 28 15.90 7.16 18.17
N PRO A 29 15.04 7.61 19.12
CA PRO A 29 13.96 6.81 19.68
C PRO A 29 13.04 6.25 18.60
N ILE A 30 12.65 4.97 18.72
CA ILE A 30 11.99 4.23 17.62
C ILE A 30 10.60 4.78 17.35
N LEU A 31 9.72 4.84 18.36
CA LEU A 31 8.31 5.22 18.18
C LEU A 31 8.13 6.65 17.65
N PRO A 32 8.78 7.69 18.20
CA PRO A 32 8.67 9.04 17.63
C PRO A 32 9.19 9.13 16.19
N THR A 33 10.26 8.41 15.88
CA THR A 33 10.82 8.36 14.51
C THR A 33 9.86 7.66 13.56
N LEU A 34 9.28 6.54 13.97
CA LEU A 34 8.27 5.80 13.21
C LEU A 34 7.04 6.66 12.92
N LEU A 35 6.50 7.36 13.93
CA LEU A 35 5.35 8.26 13.75
C LEU A 35 5.68 9.42 12.81
N ARG A 36 6.86 10.03 12.94
CA ARG A 36 7.32 11.10 12.04
C ARG A 36 7.38 10.65 10.57
N LEU A 37 7.70 9.39 10.33
CA LEU A 37 7.73 8.81 8.99
C LEU A 37 6.35 8.33 8.52
N ALA A 38 5.54 7.78 9.43
CA ALA A 38 4.23 7.23 9.11
C ALA A 38 3.19 8.32 8.78
N ILE A 39 3.14 9.43 9.55
CA ILE A 39 2.12 10.46 9.41
C ILE A 39 2.06 11.06 7.99
N PRO A 40 3.15 11.52 7.35
CA PRO A 40 3.08 12.04 6.00
C PRO A 40 2.56 11.02 4.99
N ASN A 41 2.96 9.76 5.13
CA ASN A 41 2.50 8.68 4.26
C ASN A 41 1.03 8.34 4.50
N MET A 42 0.55 8.39 5.74
CA MET A 42 -0.86 8.20 6.09
C MET A 42 -1.73 9.28 5.44
N ILE A 43 -1.32 10.55 5.51
CA ILE A 43 -2.04 11.66 4.87
C ILE A 43 -2.12 11.46 3.35
N ALA A 44 -1.02 11.03 2.71
CA ALA A 44 -1.02 10.74 1.28
C ALA A 44 -1.98 9.59 0.92
N MET A 45 -2.06 8.56 1.75
CA MET A 45 -2.97 7.42 1.51
C MET A 45 -4.44 7.79 1.75
N VAL A 46 -4.73 8.66 2.72
CA VAL A 46 -6.07 9.25 2.88
C VAL A 46 -6.43 10.06 1.62
N GLY A 47 -5.48 10.82 1.06
CA GLY A 47 -5.66 11.50 -0.22
C GLY A 47 -6.07 10.54 -1.34
N SER A 48 -5.43 9.38 -1.44
CA SER A 48 -5.80 8.34 -2.43
C SER A 48 -7.21 7.78 -2.21
N THR A 49 -7.66 7.68 -0.96
CA THR A 49 -9.05 7.28 -0.65
C THR A 49 -10.05 8.34 -1.11
N LEU A 50 -9.73 9.62 -0.92
CA LEU A 50 -10.58 10.72 -1.42
C LEU A 50 -10.66 10.72 -2.95
N VAL A 51 -9.57 10.40 -3.65
CA VAL A 51 -9.58 10.20 -5.11
C VAL A 51 -10.56 9.09 -5.50
N ALA A 52 -10.50 7.92 -4.86
CA ALA A 52 -11.39 6.80 -5.17
C ALA A 52 -12.88 7.18 -4.97
N ILE A 53 -13.19 7.95 -3.92
CA ILE A 53 -14.54 8.49 -3.68
C ILE A 53 -14.95 9.46 -4.79
N ALA A 54 -14.08 10.41 -5.17
CA ALA A 54 -14.36 11.39 -6.21
C ALA A 54 -14.57 10.72 -7.58
N GLU A 55 -13.72 9.77 -7.95
CA GLU A 55 -13.85 9.01 -9.21
C GLU A 55 -15.15 8.20 -9.26
N THR A 56 -15.48 7.50 -8.17
CA THR A 56 -16.76 6.78 -8.07
C THR A 56 -17.94 7.72 -8.20
N SER A 57 -17.86 8.93 -7.60
CA SER A 57 -18.89 9.96 -7.74
C SER A 57 -19.01 10.46 -9.19
N TYR A 58 -17.90 10.71 -9.88
CA TYR A 58 -17.91 11.15 -11.28
C TYR A 58 -18.51 10.07 -12.18
N ILE A 59 -18.09 8.82 -12.02
CA ILE A 59 -18.59 7.69 -12.79
C ILE A 59 -20.07 7.42 -12.47
N GLY A 60 -20.49 7.58 -11.22
CA GLY A 60 -21.89 7.48 -10.83
C GLY A 60 -22.79 8.51 -11.52
N ARG A 61 -22.28 9.73 -11.78
CA ARG A 61 -23.01 10.75 -12.56
C ARG A 61 -23.11 10.43 -14.06
N LEU A 62 -22.24 9.55 -14.59
CA LEU A 62 -22.33 9.06 -15.97
C LEU A 62 -23.41 7.99 -16.14
N GLY A 63 -23.86 7.35 -15.05
CA GLY A 63 -24.95 6.38 -15.05
C GLY A 63 -24.62 5.07 -14.34
N THR A 64 -25.61 4.18 -14.29
CA THR A 64 -25.50 2.88 -13.61
C THR A 64 -24.61 1.88 -14.34
N ILE A 65 -24.59 1.92 -15.69
CA ILE A 65 -23.73 1.05 -16.52
C ILE A 65 -22.25 1.36 -16.27
N PRO A 66 -21.75 2.62 -16.34
CA PRO A 66 -20.41 3.00 -15.95
C PRO A 66 -20.05 2.59 -14.51
N LEU A 67 -20.99 2.73 -13.58
CA LEU A 67 -20.79 2.35 -12.18
C LEU A 67 -20.59 0.83 -12.01
N ALA A 68 -21.33 0.01 -12.76
CA ALA A 68 -21.11 -1.44 -12.81
C ALA A 68 -19.79 -1.80 -13.50
N ALA A 69 -19.39 -1.06 -14.53
CA ALA A 69 -18.16 -1.27 -15.26
C ALA A 69 -16.90 -1.04 -14.41
N ILE A 70 -16.87 0.04 -13.61
CA ILE A 70 -15.73 0.29 -12.73
C ILE A 70 -15.56 -0.81 -11.67
N ALA A 71 -16.65 -1.43 -11.20
CA ALA A 71 -16.58 -2.53 -10.25
C ALA A 71 -15.84 -3.74 -10.81
N LEU A 72 -15.89 -3.98 -12.13
CA LEU A 72 -15.12 -5.05 -12.80
C LEU A 72 -13.63 -4.71 -12.92
N VAL A 73 -13.28 -3.43 -13.10
CA VAL A 73 -11.88 -2.99 -13.29
C VAL A 73 -11.17 -2.78 -11.95
N PHE A 74 -11.89 -2.41 -10.90
CA PHE A 74 -11.35 -2.06 -9.59
C PHE A 74 -10.38 -3.10 -8.98
N PRO A 75 -10.65 -4.42 -9.01
CA PRO A 75 -9.72 -5.41 -8.47
C PRO A 75 -8.35 -5.39 -9.14
N PHE A 76 -8.28 -5.15 -10.45
CA PHE A 76 -7.03 -5.08 -11.21
C PHE A 76 -6.27 -3.77 -10.96
N ALA A 77 -7.00 -2.65 -10.85
CA ALA A 77 -6.41 -1.37 -10.48
C ALA A 77 -5.82 -1.43 -9.06
N MET A 78 -6.57 -2.00 -8.11
CA MET A 78 -6.12 -2.23 -6.73
C MET A 78 -4.89 -3.15 -6.68
N LEU A 79 -4.91 -4.26 -7.43
CA LEU A 79 -3.78 -5.18 -7.52
C LEU A 79 -2.53 -4.47 -8.04
N THR A 80 -2.65 -3.69 -9.12
CA THR A 80 -1.56 -2.90 -9.71
C THR A 80 -0.96 -1.94 -8.69
N GLN A 81 -1.80 -1.23 -7.96
CA GLN A 81 -1.38 -0.28 -6.92
C GLN A 81 -0.69 -0.99 -5.74
N MET A 82 -1.27 -2.07 -5.23
CA MET A 82 -0.69 -2.84 -4.12
C MET A 82 0.64 -3.50 -4.51
N MET A 83 0.76 -4.02 -5.73
CA MET A 83 1.99 -4.64 -6.21
C MET A 83 3.10 -3.61 -6.44
N SER A 84 2.80 -2.49 -7.10
CA SER A 84 3.81 -1.47 -7.40
C SER A 84 4.26 -0.69 -6.16
N ALA A 85 3.33 -0.21 -5.32
CA ALA A 85 3.63 0.62 -4.16
C ALA A 85 4.02 -0.18 -2.91
N GLY A 86 3.29 -1.26 -2.62
CA GLY A 86 3.45 -2.03 -1.39
C GLY A 86 4.49 -3.14 -1.49
N ALA A 87 4.35 -4.01 -2.48
CA ALA A 87 5.19 -5.20 -2.59
C ALA A 87 6.54 -4.90 -3.25
N MET A 88 6.53 -4.51 -4.52
CA MET A 88 7.76 -4.18 -5.25
C MET A 88 8.42 -2.93 -4.69
N GLY A 89 7.63 -1.90 -4.36
CA GLY A 89 8.13 -0.68 -3.73
C GLY A 89 8.81 -0.94 -2.39
N GLY A 90 8.29 -1.87 -1.59
CA GLY A 90 8.93 -2.30 -0.35
C GLY A 90 10.25 -3.02 -0.61
N GLY A 91 10.33 -3.86 -1.65
CA GLY A 91 11.58 -4.50 -2.10
C GLY A 91 12.65 -3.47 -2.50
N VAL A 92 12.26 -2.46 -3.27
CA VAL A 92 13.13 -1.33 -3.67
C VAL A 92 13.61 -0.55 -2.44
N SER A 93 12.69 -0.11 -1.59
CA SER A 93 13.01 0.64 -0.37
C SER A 93 13.93 -0.16 0.56
N SER A 94 13.69 -1.47 0.66
CA SER A 94 14.50 -2.40 1.44
C SER A 94 15.94 -2.51 0.91
N ALA A 95 16.14 -2.73 -0.39
CA ALA A 95 17.46 -2.87 -0.98
C ALA A 95 18.29 -1.58 -0.80
N ILE A 96 17.68 -0.41 -1.09
CA ILE A 96 18.33 0.89 -0.95
C ILE A 96 18.68 1.18 0.52
N SER A 97 17.73 0.96 1.44
CA SER A 97 17.97 1.25 2.86
C SER A 97 19.02 0.33 3.48
N ARG A 98 19.11 -0.94 3.05
CA ARG A 98 20.19 -1.83 3.48
C ARG A 98 21.56 -1.35 2.97
N ALA A 99 21.65 -0.93 1.70
CA ALA A 99 22.88 -0.39 1.15
C ALA A 99 23.32 0.89 1.89
N LEU A 100 22.40 1.82 2.15
CA LEU A 100 22.66 3.03 2.91
C LEU A 100 23.03 2.75 4.37
N GLY A 101 22.40 1.76 5.00
CA GLY A 101 22.74 1.30 6.35
C GLY A 101 24.16 0.71 6.44
N ALA A 102 24.60 0.04 5.38
CA ALA A 102 25.97 -0.47 5.25
C ALA A 102 27.01 0.62 4.90
N GLY A 103 26.57 1.87 4.68
CA GLY A 103 27.44 2.98 4.27
C GLY A 103 27.74 3.04 2.77
N ASP A 104 27.20 2.11 1.97
CA ASP A 104 27.47 1.98 0.53
C ASP A 104 26.49 2.81 -0.29
N ARG A 105 26.83 4.09 -0.49
CA ARG A 105 25.99 5.03 -1.25
C ARG A 105 26.01 4.76 -2.76
N ASP A 106 27.14 4.29 -3.30
CA ASP A 106 27.24 4.01 -4.73
C ASP A 106 26.38 2.80 -5.11
N ARG A 107 26.37 1.76 -4.29
CA ARG A 107 25.44 0.64 -4.41
C ARG A 107 24.00 1.09 -4.32
N ALA A 108 23.65 1.97 -3.37
CA ALA A 108 22.29 2.50 -3.24
C ALA A 108 21.85 3.27 -4.50
N ALA A 109 22.75 4.08 -5.09
CA ALA A 109 22.48 4.81 -6.33
C ALA A 109 22.27 3.86 -7.53
N THR A 110 23.09 2.82 -7.65
CA THR A 110 22.95 1.79 -8.70
C THR A 110 21.65 0.99 -8.53
N LEU A 111 21.28 0.62 -7.30
CA LEU A 111 20.00 -0.03 -7.00
C LEU A 111 18.80 0.85 -7.39
N ALA A 112 18.88 2.16 -7.24
CA ALA A 112 17.82 3.07 -7.65
C ALA A 112 17.58 3.08 -9.16
N LEU A 113 18.65 2.95 -9.97
CA LEU A 113 18.52 2.82 -11.42
C LEU A 113 17.94 1.46 -11.83
N HIS A 114 18.35 0.36 -11.17
CA HIS A 114 17.73 -0.95 -11.38
C HIS A 114 16.24 -0.95 -10.98
N ALA A 115 15.88 -0.22 -9.92
CA ALA A 115 14.49 -0.04 -9.51
C ALA A 115 13.65 0.66 -10.59
N ALA A 116 14.20 1.67 -11.27
CA ALA A 116 13.51 2.33 -12.40
C ALA A 116 13.25 1.35 -13.56
N ILE A 117 14.21 0.47 -13.88
CA ILE A 117 14.03 -0.58 -14.88
C ILE A 117 12.92 -1.56 -14.45
N ILE A 118 12.92 -1.99 -13.18
CA ILE A 118 11.87 -2.87 -12.64
C ILE A 118 10.50 -2.19 -12.73
N GLY A 119 10.41 -0.90 -12.41
CA GLY A 119 9.18 -0.12 -12.55
C GLY A 119 8.69 -0.06 -13.98
N LEU A 120 9.60 0.16 -14.94
CA LEU A 120 9.28 0.15 -16.38
C LEU A 120 8.78 -1.23 -16.83
N CYS A 121 9.50 -2.30 -16.49
CA CYS A 121 9.12 -3.67 -16.85
C CYS A 121 7.79 -4.09 -16.22
N GLY A 122 7.58 -3.76 -14.92
CA GLY A 122 6.34 -4.06 -14.22
C GLY A 122 5.14 -3.30 -14.83
N GLY A 123 5.32 -2.02 -15.13
CA GLY A 123 4.31 -1.22 -15.81
C GLY A 123 3.98 -1.77 -17.21
N LEU A 124 5.01 -2.10 -17.99
CA LEU A 124 4.83 -2.69 -19.33
C LEU A 124 4.12 -4.05 -19.26
N PHE A 125 4.47 -4.89 -18.27
CA PHE A 125 3.78 -6.16 -18.05
C PHE A 125 2.27 -5.96 -17.83
N PHE A 126 1.88 -5.03 -16.93
CA PHE A 126 0.46 -4.75 -16.69
C PHE A 126 -0.22 -4.13 -17.91
N THR A 127 0.46 -3.25 -18.64
CA THR A 127 -0.04 -2.69 -19.90
C THR A 127 -0.35 -3.82 -20.89
N VAL A 128 0.61 -4.67 -21.20
CA VAL A 128 0.43 -5.77 -22.18
C VAL A 128 -0.64 -6.75 -21.69
N MET A 129 -0.58 -7.16 -20.43
CA MET A 129 -1.55 -8.10 -19.85
C MET A 129 -2.98 -7.58 -19.94
N MET A 130 -3.21 -6.32 -19.56
CA MET A 130 -4.58 -5.79 -19.52
C MET A 130 -5.10 -5.38 -20.91
N LEU A 131 -4.24 -4.93 -21.82
CA LEU A 131 -4.64 -4.65 -23.20
C LEU A 131 -4.95 -5.95 -23.96
N ALA A 132 -4.17 -7.03 -23.73
CA ALA A 132 -4.38 -8.30 -24.41
C ALA A 132 -5.53 -9.13 -23.83
N PHE A 133 -5.64 -9.19 -22.50
CA PHE A 133 -6.54 -10.12 -21.80
C PHE A 133 -7.62 -9.44 -20.96
N GLY A 134 -7.62 -8.12 -20.82
CA GLY A 134 -8.55 -7.39 -19.94
C GLY A 134 -10.02 -7.69 -20.25
N ARG A 135 -10.41 -7.70 -21.53
CA ARG A 135 -11.78 -8.06 -21.95
C ARG A 135 -12.17 -9.47 -21.49
N SER A 136 -11.26 -10.44 -21.59
CA SER A 136 -11.51 -11.82 -21.16
C SER A 136 -11.67 -11.89 -19.65
N PHE A 137 -10.86 -11.17 -18.87
CA PHE A 137 -11.00 -11.09 -17.42
C PHE A 137 -12.34 -10.51 -17.00
N PHE A 138 -12.77 -9.42 -17.63
CA PHE A 138 -14.08 -8.81 -17.32
C PHE A 138 -15.25 -9.71 -17.70
N THR A 139 -15.14 -10.46 -18.79
CA THR A 139 -16.15 -11.47 -19.18
C THR A 139 -16.23 -12.59 -18.13
N LEU A 140 -15.09 -13.08 -17.63
CA LEU A 140 -15.05 -14.09 -16.55
C LEU A 140 -15.65 -13.57 -15.22
N LEU A 141 -15.55 -12.28 -14.95
CA LEU A 141 -16.16 -11.63 -13.79
C LEU A 141 -17.66 -11.32 -13.99
N GLY A 142 -18.24 -11.71 -15.13
CA GLY A 142 -19.67 -11.55 -15.41
C GLY A 142 -20.03 -10.29 -16.19
N GLY A 143 -19.06 -9.55 -16.72
CA GLY A 143 -19.30 -8.40 -17.60
C GLY A 143 -19.94 -8.83 -18.92
N ARG A 144 -21.03 -8.15 -19.30
CA ARG A 144 -21.76 -8.42 -20.54
C ARG A 144 -22.14 -7.11 -21.24
N GLU A 145 -22.33 -7.18 -22.53
CA GLU A 145 -22.85 -6.08 -23.38
C GLU A 145 -22.18 -4.73 -23.06
N ARG A 146 -22.99 -3.70 -22.80
CA ARG A 146 -22.51 -2.34 -22.54
C ARG A 146 -21.60 -2.20 -21.31
N VAL A 147 -21.84 -3.00 -20.26
CA VAL A 147 -20.96 -3.00 -19.07
C VAL A 147 -19.55 -3.47 -19.44
N LEU A 148 -19.44 -4.49 -20.29
CA LEU A 148 -18.15 -5.01 -20.77
C LEU A 148 -17.44 -4.00 -21.67
N GLU A 149 -18.17 -3.28 -22.52
CA GLU A 149 -17.64 -2.22 -23.40
C GLU A 149 -17.06 -1.06 -22.58
N GLU A 150 -17.83 -0.53 -21.63
CA GLU A 150 -17.40 0.55 -20.75
C GLU A 150 -16.22 0.15 -19.87
N ALA A 151 -16.23 -1.06 -19.28
CA ALA A 151 -15.11 -1.60 -18.52
C ALA A 151 -13.85 -1.74 -19.38
N SER A 152 -14.00 -2.22 -20.62
CA SER A 152 -12.89 -2.36 -21.55
C SER A 152 -12.30 -1.01 -21.97
N GLY A 153 -13.14 -0.03 -22.30
CA GLY A 153 -12.72 1.32 -22.68
C GLY A 153 -11.98 2.04 -21.54
N TYR A 154 -12.55 2.00 -20.33
CA TYR A 154 -11.89 2.56 -19.13
C TYR A 154 -10.56 1.87 -18.84
N SER A 155 -10.54 0.53 -18.86
CA SER A 155 -9.35 -0.28 -18.61
C SER A 155 -8.25 -0.04 -19.65
N GLN A 156 -8.60 0.02 -20.93
CA GLN A 156 -7.63 0.32 -21.99
C GLN A 156 -6.95 1.68 -21.75
N MET A 157 -7.71 2.71 -21.43
CA MET A 157 -7.13 4.01 -21.10
C MET A 157 -6.24 3.90 -19.86
N LEU A 158 -6.74 3.36 -18.74
CA LEU A 158 -6.02 3.28 -17.48
C LEU A 158 -4.69 2.51 -17.62
N PHE A 159 -4.74 1.32 -18.23
CA PHE A 159 -3.57 0.44 -18.32
C PHE A 159 -2.64 0.75 -19.49
N SER A 160 -3.06 1.56 -20.48
CA SER A 160 -2.11 2.10 -21.47
C SER A 160 -0.98 2.90 -20.82
N GLY A 161 -1.26 3.53 -19.68
CA GLY A 161 -0.29 4.27 -18.87
C GLY A 161 0.13 3.57 -17.58
N ALA A 162 -0.04 2.24 -17.43
CA ALA A 162 0.39 1.53 -16.23
C ALA A 162 1.88 1.71 -15.92
N VAL A 163 2.69 1.99 -16.93
CA VAL A 163 4.10 2.38 -16.78
C VAL A 163 4.25 3.61 -15.89
N ALA A 164 3.42 4.65 -16.06
CA ALA A 164 3.47 5.85 -15.22
C ALA A 164 3.13 5.51 -13.76
N ILE A 165 2.11 4.68 -13.53
CA ILE A 165 1.70 4.23 -12.19
C ILE A 165 2.86 3.48 -11.50
N TRP A 166 3.49 2.53 -12.20
CA TRP A 166 4.59 1.75 -11.66
C TRP A 166 5.82 2.61 -11.39
N LEU A 167 6.19 3.52 -12.32
CA LEU A 167 7.32 4.41 -12.14
C LEU A 167 7.14 5.35 -10.95
N VAL A 168 5.96 5.99 -10.80
CA VAL A 168 5.68 6.84 -9.64
C VAL A 168 5.89 6.08 -8.34
N ASN A 169 5.30 4.90 -8.21
CA ASN A 169 5.38 4.10 -6.98
C ASN A 169 6.81 3.60 -6.72
N THR A 170 7.51 3.19 -7.76
CA THR A 170 8.90 2.70 -7.66
C THR A 170 9.86 3.82 -7.30
N LEU A 171 9.78 4.98 -7.99
CA LEU A 171 10.65 6.13 -7.71
C LEU A 171 10.34 6.77 -6.35
N ALA A 172 9.06 6.83 -5.95
CA ALA A 172 8.69 7.20 -4.59
C ALA A 172 9.33 6.26 -3.56
N SER A 173 9.39 4.95 -3.85
CA SER A 173 9.98 3.95 -2.98
C SER A 173 11.51 4.04 -2.92
N VAL A 174 12.16 4.48 -4.00
CA VAL A 174 13.58 4.87 -4.00
C VAL A 174 13.84 5.94 -2.95
N ILE A 175 13.05 7.02 -2.98
CA ILE A 175 13.20 8.14 -2.04
C ILE A 175 12.85 7.71 -0.61
N ARG A 176 11.78 6.93 -0.41
CA ARG A 176 11.41 6.34 0.89
C ARG A 176 12.54 5.48 1.46
N GLY A 177 13.26 4.75 0.62
CA GLY A 177 14.43 3.95 0.99
C GLY A 177 15.56 4.78 1.59
N THR A 178 15.65 6.07 1.29
CA THR A 178 16.60 7.01 1.93
C THR A 178 16.11 7.53 3.29
N GLY A 179 14.94 7.12 3.75
CA GLY A 179 14.30 7.62 4.97
C GLY A 179 13.58 8.95 4.78
N ASP A 180 13.36 9.40 3.55
CA ASP A 180 12.53 10.57 3.26
C ASP A 180 11.12 10.11 2.88
N MET A 181 10.17 10.32 3.80
CA MET A 181 8.75 10.07 3.56
C MET A 181 7.97 11.32 3.17
N ARG A 182 8.51 12.52 3.47
CA ARG A 182 7.79 13.77 3.26
C ARG A 182 7.65 14.09 1.79
N LEU A 183 8.75 14.07 1.04
CA LEU A 183 8.74 14.44 -0.37
C LEU A 183 7.81 13.53 -1.20
N PRO A 184 7.93 12.17 -1.13
CA PRO A 184 7.02 11.30 -1.87
C PRO A 184 5.56 11.52 -1.48
N SER A 185 5.27 11.73 -0.19
CA SER A 185 3.91 11.98 0.28
C SER A 185 3.34 13.29 -0.25
N MET A 186 4.10 14.38 -0.25
CA MET A 186 3.66 15.67 -0.79
C MET A 186 3.36 15.59 -2.29
N ILE A 187 4.21 14.92 -3.05
CA ILE A 187 4.02 14.76 -4.50
C ILE A 187 2.79 13.89 -4.79
N LEU A 188 2.60 12.80 -4.04
CA LEU A 188 1.42 11.95 -4.19
C LEU A 188 0.12 12.67 -3.79
N ILE A 189 0.13 13.51 -2.77
CA ILE A 189 -1.01 14.39 -2.43
C ILE A 189 -1.30 15.36 -3.58
N GLY A 190 -0.28 16.01 -4.13
CA GLY A 190 -0.42 16.90 -5.28
C GLY A 190 -0.97 16.15 -6.51
N ALA A 191 -0.47 14.95 -6.79
CA ALA A 191 -0.98 14.09 -7.86
C ALA A 191 -2.45 13.70 -7.62
N SER A 192 -2.83 13.37 -6.37
CA SER A 192 -4.22 13.08 -6.01
C SER A 192 -5.13 14.28 -6.26
N ALA A 193 -4.73 15.48 -5.86
CA ALA A 193 -5.49 16.68 -6.11
C ALA A 193 -5.64 16.98 -7.63
N LEU A 194 -4.55 16.82 -8.38
CA LEU A 194 -4.56 16.99 -9.83
C LEU A 194 -5.46 15.94 -10.52
N GLN A 195 -5.42 14.68 -10.06
CA GLN A 195 -6.27 13.58 -10.55
C GLN A 195 -7.75 13.88 -10.34
N ILE A 196 -8.15 14.39 -9.16
CA ILE A 196 -9.54 14.78 -8.89
C ILE A 196 -9.99 15.87 -9.86
N VAL A 197 -9.20 16.92 -10.03
CA VAL A 197 -9.54 18.04 -10.93
C VAL A 197 -9.64 17.56 -12.37
N LEU A 198 -8.61 16.88 -12.88
CA LEU A 198 -8.58 16.41 -14.26
C LEU A 198 -9.61 15.32 -14.53
N GLY A 199 -9.81 14.39 -13.60
CA GLY A 199 -10.82 13.34 -13.73
C GLY A 199 -12.23 13.90 -13.84
N GLY A 200 -12.58 14.90 -13.02
CA GLY A 200 -13.85 15.60 -13.13
C GLY A 200 -13.97 16.44 -14.41
N THR A 201 -12.91 17.17 -14.77
CA THR A 201 -12.90 18.00 -15.98
C THR A 201 -13.05 17.17 -17.25
N LEU A 202 -12.25 16.13 -17.42
CA LEU A 202 -12.26 15.30 -18.63
C LEU A 202 -13.43 14.31 -18.62
N GLY A 203 -13.77 13.74 -17.45
CA GLY A 203 -14.84 12.76 -17.34
C GLY A 203 -16.24 13.35 -17.51
N LEU A 204 -16.51 14.47 -16.86
CA LEU A 204 -17.82 15.10 -16.85
C LEU A 204 -17.97 16.30 -17.79
N GLY A 205 -16.88 16.74 -18.42
CA GLY A 205 -16.92 17.94 -19.28
C GLY A 205 -17.01 19.25 -18.51
N LEU A 206 -16.44 19.33 -17.29
CA LEU A 206 -16.45 20.55 -16.50
C LEU A 206 -15.60 21.65 -17.16
N PHE A 207 -15.86 22.91 -16.81
CA PHE A 207 -15.14 24.09 -17.33
C PHE A 207 -15.16 24.24 -18.86
N GLY A 208 -16.21 23.73 -19.55
CA GLY A 208 -16.36 23.86 -20.99
C GLY A 208 -15.51 22.89 -21.83
N VAL A 209 -14.86 21.95 -21.22
CA VAL A 209 -14.12 20.87 -21.92
C VAL A 209 -15.11 19.81 -22.42
N LYS A 210 -14.80 19.19 -23.58
CA LYS A 210 -15.60 18.08 -24.10
C LYS A 210 -15.66 16.92 -23.08
N GLN A 211 -16.84 16.38 -22.83
CA GLN A 211 -17.03 15.20 -22.00
C GLN A 211 -16.48 13.95 -22.69
N PHE A 212 -15.56 13.27 -22.03
CA PHE A 212 -14.96 12.02 -22.50
C PHE A 212 -15.47 10.77 -21.75
N GLY A 213 -16.37 10.95 -20.76
CA GLY A 213 -16.93 9.84 -19.98
C GLY A 213 -15.88 9.11 -19.14
N MET A 214 -16.06 7.78 -18.98
CA MET A 214 -15.16 6.94 -18.19
C MET A 214 -13.69 7.00 -18.64
N PRO A 215 -13.35 6.94 -19.94
CA PRO A 215 -11.96 7.12 -20.40
C PRO A 215 -11.36 8.46 -19.99
N GLY A 216 -12.17 9.52 -19.90
CA GLY A 216 -11.74 10.85 -19.44
C GLY A 216 -11.31 10.85 -17.96
N VAL A 217 -12.02 10.13 -17.11
CA VAL A 217 -11.65 9.96 -15.69
C VAL A 217 -10.29 9.23 -15.59
N ALA A 218 -10.12 8.14 -16.34
CA ALA A 218 -8.84 7.40 -16.37
C ALA A 218 -7.68 8.26 -16.93
N ALA A 219 -7.93 9.06 -17.96
CA ALA A 219 -6.92 9.98 -18.52
C ALA A 219 -6.46 11.00 -17.47
N GLY A 220 -7.36 11.51 -16.62
CA GLY A 220 -7.01 12.40 -15.51
C GLY A 220 -6.00 11.76 -14.55
N GLN A 221 -6.20 10.50 -14.20
CA GLN A 221 -5.23 9.73 -13.40
C GLN A 221 -3.88 9.61 -14.11
N LEU A 222 -3.87 9.22 -15.38
CA LEU A 222 -2.63 9.04 -16.13
C LEU A 222 -1.82 10.32 -16.25
N ILE A 223 -2.46 11.44 -16.52
CA ILE A 223 -1.79 12.75 -16.60
C ILE A 223 -1.17 13.10 -15.25
N ALA A 224 -1.94 12.96 -14.15
CA ALA A 224 -1.45 13.27 -12.82
C ALA A 224 -0.24 12.41 -12.42
N PHE A 225 -0.30 11.10 -12.69
CA PHE A 225 0.81 10.19 -12.39
C PHE A 225 2.00 10.40 -13.33
N THR A 226 1.78 10.73 -14.59
CA THR A 226 2.87 11.08 -15.51
C THR A 226 3.61 12.32 -15.05
N CYS A 227 2.89 13.38 -14.63
CA CYS A 227 3.50 14.58 -14.05
C CYS A 227 4.31 14.25 -12.79
N ALA A 228 3.77 13.41 -11.91
CA ALA A 228 4.49 12.97 -10.71
C ALA A 228 5.73 12.13 -11.05
N ALA A 229 5.66 11.23 -12.05
CA ALA A 229 6.80 10.45 -12.53
C ALA A 229 7.92 11.34 -13.07
N ILE A 230 7.57 12.30 -13.93
CA ILE A 230 8.52 13.29 -14.49
C ILE A 230 9.18 14.07 -13.35
N PHE A 231 8.39 14.52 -12.35
CA PHE A 231 8.94 15.23 -11.20
C PHE A 231 9.93 14.36 -10.40
N PHE A 232 9.60 13.09 -10.12
CA PHE A 232 10.52 12.21 -9.40
C PHE A 232 11.80 11.93 -10.18
N VAL A 233 11.71 11.71 -11.50
CA VAL A 233 12.89 11.55 -12.36
C VAL A 233 13.76 12.82 -12.29
N TRP A 234 13.17 14.00 -12.50
CA TRP A 234 13.88 15.27 -12.41
C TRP A 234 14.55 15.46 -11.04
N TYR A 235 13.82 15.19 -9.95
CA TYR A 235 14.34 15.33 -8.58
C TYR A 235 15.54 14.43 -8.31
N LEU A 236 15.45 13.17 -8.71
CA LEU A 236 16.53 12.20 -8.52
C LEU A 236 17.76 12.52 -9.37
N LEU A 237 17.57 13.09 -10.57
CA LEU A 237 18.66 13.48 -11.46
C LEU A 237 19.29 14.83 -11.10
N SER A 238 18.53 15.73 -10.48
CA SER A 238 18.99 17.07 -10.11
C SER A 238 20.07 17.10 -9.01
N GLY A 239 20.33 15.94 -8.37
CA GLY A 239 21.27 15.85 -7.26
C GLY A 239 20.79 16.52 -5.95
N ARG A 240 19.56 17.05 -5.93
CA ARG A 240 18.96 17.70 -4.73
C ARG A 240 18.51 16.68 -3.68
N GLY A 241 18.41 15.42 -4.06
CA GLY A 241 17.99 14.32 -3.19
C GLY A 241 19.12 13.83 -2.27
N ARG A 242 18.74 13.01 -1.28
CA ARG A 242 19.71 12.34 -0.39
C ARG A 242 20.57 11.31 -1.13
N LEU A 243 20.17 10.91 -2.34
CA LEU A 243 20.80 9.91 -3.18
C LEU A 243 20.96 10.47 -4.60
N PRO A 244 22.10 11.09 -4.94
CA PRO A 244 22.35 11.59 -6.29
C PRO A 244 22.56 10.41 -7.25
N LEU A 245 21.80 10.39 -8.35
CA LEU A 245 21.93 9.35 -9.37
C LEU A 245 23.01 9.74 -10.39
N LYS A 246 23.91 8.82 -10.70
CA LYS A 246 24.98 8.98 -11.71
C LYS A 246 24.63 8.07 -12.92
N ILE A 247 23.80 8.54 -13.86
CA ILE A 247 23.38 7.74 -15.02
C ILE A 247 24.58 7.34 -15.90
N ARG A 248 25.57 8.23 -16.08
CA ARG A 248 26.74 7.96 -16.95
C ARG A 248 27.62 6.79 -16.46
N ALA A 249 27.54 6.44 -15.18
CA ALA A 249 28.28 5.33 -14.58
C ALA A 249 27.40 4.07 -14.41
N PHE A 250 26.21 4.03 -15.02
CA PHE A 250 25.30 2.89 -14.86
C PHE A 250 25.83 1.67 -15.64
N HIS A 251 25.97 0.58 -14.91
CA HIS A 251 26.17 -0.76 -15.44
C HIS A 251 25.06 -1.65 -14.92
N PHE A 252 24.47 -2.46 -15.80
CA PHE A 252 23.47 -3.43 -15.36
C PHE A 252 24.15 -4.56 -14.59
N GLU A 253 23.82 -4.67 -13.30
CA GLU A 253 24.34 -5.74 -12.43
C GLU A 253 23.21 -6.69 -12.05
N ARG A 254 23.26 -7.91 -12.58
CA ARG A 254 22.28 -8.96 -12.30
C ARG A 254 22.08 -9.20 -10.79
N ALA A 255 23.16 -9.12 -10.02
CA ALA A 255 23.08 -9.31 -8.55
C ALA A 255 22.22 -8.25 -7.85
N MET A 256 22.36 -6.98 -8.25
CA MET A 256 21.54 -5.88 -7.70
C MET A 256 20.10 -5.96 -8.15
N PHE A 257 19.86 -6.31 -9.42
CA PHE A 257 18.51 -6.53 -9.94
C PHE A 257 17.79 -7.64 -9.18
N LEU A 258 18.49 -8.77 -8.94
CA LEU A 258 17.95 -9.89 -8.18
C LEU A 258 17.79 -9.58 -6.67
N ASP A 259 18.60 -8.69 -6.08
CA ASP A 259 18.44 -8.30 -4.68
C ASP A 259 17.10 -7.59 -4.44
N ILE A 260 16.64 -6.77 -5.39
CA ILE A 260 15.30 -6.17 -5.35
C ILE A 260 14.23 -7.23 -5.59
N LEU A 261 14.37 -8.06 -6.62
CA LEU A 261 13.35 -9.04 -7.02
C LEU A 261 13.14 -10.14 -5.98
N LYS A 262 14.20 -10.60 -5.29
CA LYS A 262 14.07 -11.60 -4.21
C LYS A 262 13.11 -11.17 -3.11
N VAL A 263 13.00 -9.87 -2.86
CA VAL A 263 12.06 -9.32 -1.89
C VAL A 263 10.75 -8.91 -2.58
N GLY A 264 10.84 -8.07 -3.62
CA GLY A 264 9.69 -7.46 -4.25
C GLY A 264 8.79 -8.46 -5.01
N ALA A 265 9.37 -9.36 -5.81
CA ALA A 265 8.58 -10.33 -6.57
C ALA A 265 7.90 -11.36 -5.66
N VAL A 266 8.60 -11.84 -4.62
CA VAL A 266 7.99 -12.74 -3.63
C VAL A 266 6.89 -12.01 -2.85
N ALA A 267 7.13 -10.75 -2.47
CA ALA A 267 6.15 -9.92 -1.80
C ALA A 267 4.88 -9.70 -2.66
N CYS A 268 4.98 -9.64 -3.99
CA CYS A 268 3.84 -9.47 -4.90
C CYS A 268 2.81 -10.62 -4.82
N LEU A 269 3.18 -11.77 -4.30
CA LEU A 269 2.22 -12.85 -4.06
C LEU A 269 1.15 -12.47 -3.01
N SER A 270 1.50 -11.67 -1.98
CA SER A 270 0.55 -11.31 -0.92
C SER A 270 -0.61 -10.42 -1.41
N PRO A 271 -0.42 -9.35 -2.21
CA PRO A 271 -1.52 -8.63 -2.85
C PRO A 271 -2.41 -9.51 -3.71
N LEU A 272 -1.82 -10.40 -4.51
CA LEU A 272 -2.59 -11.33 -5.34
C LEU A 272 -3.49 -12.24 -4.48
N GLN A 273 -2.91 -12.83 -3.43
CA GLN A 273 -3.65 -13.66 -2.47
C GLN A 273 -4.75 -12.86 -1.76
N THR A 274 -4.50 -11.60 -1.42
CA THR A 274 -5.50 -10.73 -0.79
C THR A 274 -6.69 -10.48 -1.71
N VAL A 275 -6.45 -10.12 -2.97
CA VAL A 275 -7.52 -9.91 -3.96
C VAL A 275 -8.29 -11.20 -4.20
N LEU A 276 -7.61 -12.34 -4.35
CA LEU A 276 -8.25 -13.65 -4.50
C LEU A 276 -9.10 -14.00 -3.27
N THR A 277 -8.62 -13.73 -2.05
CA THR A 277 -9.38 -13.96 -0.81
C THR A 277 -10.69 -13.17 -0.81
N ILE A 278 -10.63 -11.89 -1.18
CA ILE A 278 -11.81 -11.02 -1.24
C ILE A 278 -12.81 -11.55 -2.28
N LEU A 279 -12.34 -11.89 -3.49
CA LEU A 279 -13.20 -12.38 -4.57
C LEU A 279 -13.87 -13.71 -4.22
N ILE A 280 -13.11 -14.67 -3.69
CA ILE A 280 -13.63 -15.98 -3.29
C ILE A 280 -14.64 -15.82 -2.16
N PHE A 281 -14.30 -15.05 -1.12
CA PHE A 281 -15.19 -14.83 0.01
C PHE A 281 -16.49 -14.14 -0.41
N THR A 282 -16.42 -13.09 -1.23
CA THR A 282 -17.60 -12.39 -1.76
C THR A 282 -18.50 -13.34 -2.56
N LYS A 283 -17.91 -14.22 -3.39
CA LYS A 283 -18.67 -15.21 -4.16
C LYS A 283 -19.37 -16.23 -3.26
N ILE A 284 -18.69 -16.73 -2.23
CA ILE A 284 -19.28 -17.66 -1.25
C ILE A 284 -20.39 -16.95 -0.49
N LEU A 285 -20.14 -15.74 0.00
CA LEU A 285 -21.10 -14.99 0.79
C LEU A 285 -22.39 -14.67 0.02
N ALA A 286 -22.28 -14.42 -1.30
CA ALA A 286 -23.44 -14.17 -2.17
C ALA A 286 -24.43 -15.36 -2.18
N THR A 287 -24.02 -16.59 -1.88
CA THR A 287 -24.91 -17.77 -1.78
C THR A 287 -25.73 -17.79 -0.49
N PHE A 288 -25.35 -16.97 0.52
CA PHE A 288 -26.05 -16.88 1.80
C PHE A 288 -27.10 -15.75 1.86
N GLY A 289 -27.27 -15.03 0.76
CA GLY A 289 -28.31 -14.01 0.61
C GLY A 289 -27.78 -12.59 0.46
N THR A 290 -28.65 -11.72 -0.05
CA THR A 290 -28.31 -10.32 -0.35
C THR A 290 -28.04 -9.48 0.88
N GLU A 291 -28.73 -9.74 2.00
CA GLU A 291 -28.54 -9.03 3.27
C GLU A 291 -27.14 -9.31 3.86
N MET A 292 -26.68 -10.57 3.81
CA MET A 292 -25.35 -10.96 4.27
C MET A 292 -24.25 -10.30 3.42
N LEU A 293 -24.44 -10.28 2.10
CA LEU A 293 -23.50 -9.63 1.18
C LEU A 293 -23.45 -8.11 1.42
N ALA A 294 -24.60 -7.47 1.62
CA ALA A 294 -24.69 -6.04 1.90
C ALA A 294 -24.06 -5.70 3.27
N GLY A 295 -24.33 -6.49 4.30
CA GLY A 295 -23.73 -6.34 5.63
C GLY A 295 -22.21 -6.45 5.61
N TYR A 296 -21.66 -7.44 4.90
CA TYR A 296 -20.22 -7.54 4.64
C TYR A 296 -19.68 -6.34 3.86
N GLY A 297 -20.43 -5.85 2.87
CA GLY A 297 -20.07 -4.65 2.11
C GLY A 297 -19.89 -3.41 2.99
N ILE A 298 -20.71 -3.26 4.04
CA ILE A 298 -20.55 -2.18 5.04
C ILE A 298 -19.30 -2.44 5.91
N GLY A 299 -19.08 -3.69 6.32
CA GLY A 299 -17.91 -4.08 7.10
C GLY A 299 -16.60 -3.87 6.37
N SER A 300 -16.51 -4.31 5.11
CA SER A 300 -15.31 -4.18 4.27
C SER A 300 -14.95 -2.72 3.98
N ARG A 301 -15.92 -1.79 3.96
CA ARG A 301 -15.62 -0.35 3.85
C ARG A 301 -14.80 0.16 5.03
N LEU A 302 -15.05 -0.33 6.25
CA LEU A 302 -14.20 -0.01 7.39
C LEU A 302 -12.81 -0.61 7.23
N GLU A 303 -12.69 -1.86 6.79
CA GLU A 303 -11.38 -2.47 6.50
C GLU A 303 -10.57 -1.61 5.52
N PHE A 304 -11.17 -1.16 4.41
CA PHE A 304 -10.51 -0.29 3.44
C PHE A 304 -10.08 1.05 4.02
N LEU A 305 -10.81 1.58 5.02
CA LEU A 305 -10.40 2.80 5.74
C LEU A 305 -9.22 2.53 6.69
N LEU A 306 -9.10 1.32 7.24
CA LEU A 306 -8.01 0.93 8.14
C LEU A 306 -6.72 0.56 7.41
N ILE A 307 -6.78 0.12 6.16
CA ILE A 307 -5.61 -0.23 5.33
C ILE A 307 -4.58 0.91 5.25
N PRO A 308 -4.93 2.18 4.95
CA PRO A 308 -4.01 3.31 4.98
C PRO A 308 -3.21 3.44 6.28
N ILE A 309 -3.84 3.18 7.42
CA ILE A 309 -3.20 3.26 8.73
C ILE A 309 -2.15 2.17 8.88
N THR A 310 -2.53 0.92 8.60
CA THR A 310 -1.60 -0.22 8.71
C THR A 310 -0.43 -0.09 7.74
N PHE A 311 -0.69 0.35 6.52
CA PHE A 311 0.33 0.58 5.50
C PHE A 311 1.27 1.73 5.87
N ALA A 312 0.78 2.79 6.48
CA ALA A 312 1.60 3.92 6.90
C ALA A 312 2.67 3.48 7.90
N PHE A 313 2.30 2.72 8.93
CA PHE A 313 3.24 2.14 9.89
C PHE A 313 4.17 1.12 9.21
N GLY A 314 3.62 0.25 8.39
CA GLY A 314 4.36 -0.78 7.67
C GLY A 314 5.42 -0.18 6.76
N ILE A 315 5.05 0.70 5.83
CA ILE A 315 5.96 1.34 4.87
C ILE A 315 7.04 2.16 5.59
N ALA A 316 6.68 2.87 6.69
CA ALA A 316 7.64 3.62 7.50
C ALA A 316 8.68 2.70 8.18
N SER A 317 8.30 1.48 8.55
CA SER A 317 9.19 0.50 9.16
C SER A 317 10.25 -0.04 8.18
N VAL A 318 9.96 -0.12 6.87
CA VAL A 318 10.85 -0.71 5.86
C VAL A 318 12.24 -0.06 5.87
N PRO A 319 12.39 1.27 5.68
CA PRO A 319 13.72 1.89 5.69
C PRO A 319 14.38 1.86 7.07
N MET A 320 13.63 1.93 8.16
CA MET A 320 14.20 1.84 9.52
C MET A 320 14.78 0.45 9.79
N VAL A 321 14.06 -0.61 9.43
CA VAL A 321 14.53 -1.98 9.52
C VAL A 321 15.67 -2.22 8.55
N GLY A 322 15.54 -1.81 7.29
CA GLY A 322 16.56 -2.00 6.27
C GLY A 322 17.91 -1.35 6.63
N MET A 323 17.89 -0.09 7.09
CA MET A 323 19.10 0.60 7.53
C MET A 323 19.72 -0.09 8.75
N ALA A 324 18.92 -0.51 9.73
CA ALA A 324 19.42 -1.23 10.89
C ALA A 324 20.03 -2.60 10.50
N MET A 325 19.43 -3.29 9.54
CA MET A 325 19.99 -4.53 8.98
C MET A 325 21.31 -4.31 8.26
N GLY A 326 21.37 -3.29 7.39
CA GLY A 326 22.60 -2.93 6.67
C GLY A 326 23.75 -2.53 7.60
N ALA A 327 23.45 -1.83 8.70
CA ALA A 327 24.41 -1.43 9.72
C ALA A 327 24.77 -2.57 10.71
N GLY A 328 24.20 -3.77 10.57
CA GLY A 328 24.44 -4.89 11.49
C GLY A 328 23.71 -4.76 12.84
N HIS A 329 22.85 -3.78 13.02
CA HIS A 329 22.11 -3.53 14.27
C HIS A 329 20.84 -4.39 14.38
N LEU A 330 20.99 -5.72 14.39
CA LEU A 330 19.88 -6.69 14.35
C LEU A 330 18.87 -6.53 15.48
N LYS A 331 19.34 -6.23 16.71
CA LYS A 331 18.46 -5.98 17.86
C LYS A 331 17.57 -4.76 17.62
N ARG A 332 18.11 -3.70 17.01
CA ARG A 332 17.33 -2.51 16.66
C ARG A 332 16.32 -2.81 15.56
N ALA A 333 16.72 -3.53 14.51
CA ALA A 333 15.83 -3.94 13.42
C ALA A 333 14.59 -4.68 13.95
N ARG A 334 14.79 -5.65 14.86
CA ARG A 334 13.68 -6.37 15.51
C ARG A 334 12.81 -5.47 16.37
N ARG A 335 13.42 -4.57 17.17
CA ARG A 335 12.65 -3.62 17.98
C ARG A 335 11.78 -2.70 17.12
N VAL A 336 12.31 -2.21 16.00
CA VAL A 336 11.54 -1.39 15.03
C VAL A 336 10.35 -2.18 14.50
N ALA A 337 10.56 -3.43 14.06
CA ALA A 337 9.50 -4.28 13.51
C ALA A 337 8.37 -4.50 14.52
N TRP A 338 8.70 -4.84 15.77
CA TRP A 338 7.71 -5.06 16.81
C TRP A 338 7.03 -3.76 17.27
N THR A 339 7.76 -2.64 17.37
CA THR A 339 7.15 -1.34 17.68
C THR A 339 6.15 -0.93 16.61
N ALA A 340 6.48 -1.12 15.32
CA ALA A 340 5.57 -0.82 14.22
C ALA A 340 4.35 -1.74 14.24
N ALA A 341 4.54 -3.03 14.50
CA ALA A 341 3.47 -4.02 14.59
C ALA A 341 2.51 -3.71 15.75
N THR A 342 3.05 -3.41 16.92
CA THR A 342 2.25 -3.06 18.11
C THR A 342 1.49 -1.75 17.88
N ALA A 343 2.15 -0.71 17.36
CA ALA A 343 1.49 0.57 17.08
C ALA A 343 0.36 0.41 16.06
N SER A 344 0.61 -0.30 14.95
CA SER A 344 -0.39 -0.59 13.91
C SER A 344 -1.54 -1.44 14.47
N GLY A 345 -1.22 -2.56 15.13
CA GLY A 345 -2.22 -3.47 15.68
C GLY A 345 -3.10 -2.79 16.73
N LEU A 346 -2.51 -2.04 17.66
CA LEU A 346 -3.27 -1.31 18.69
C LEU A 346 -4.17 -0.23 18.07
N THR A 347 -3.67 0.52 17.09
CA THR A 347 -4.47 1.59 16.47
C THR A 347 -5.70 1.03 15.77
N VAL A 348 -5.52 0.05 14.87
CA VAL A 348 -6.66 -0.51 14.12
C VAL A 348 -7.49 -1.47 14.97
N GLY A 349 -6.87 -2.15 15.93
CA GLY A 349 -7.56 -3.02 16.88
C GLY A 349 -8.47 -2.26 17.82
N LEU A 350 -8.05 -1.08 18.29
CA LEU A 350 -8.89 -0.21 19.11
C LEU A 350 -10.12 0.27 18.33
N ILE A 351 -9.93 0.71 17.08
CA ILE A 351 -11.04 1.11 16.20
C ILE A 351 -11.99 -0.08 16.00
N GLY A 352 -11.45 -1.25 15.66
CA GLY A 352 -12.22 -2.49 15.48
C GLY A 352 -12.99 -2.91 16.71
N LEU A 353 -12.38 -2.77 17.90
CA LEU A 353 -13.01 -3.10 19.16
C LEU A 353 -14.16 -2.14 19.48
N VAL A 354 -13.96 -0.82 19.29
CA VAL A 354 -15.01 0.19 19.50
C VAL A 354 -16.22 -0.10 18.62
N ILE A 355 -15.99 -0.40 17.34
CA ILE A 355 -17.09 -0.73 16.40
C ILE A 355 -17.68 -2.11 16.71
N ALA A 356 -16.91 -3.08 17.23
CA ALA A 356 -17.45 -4.38 17.65
C ALA A 356 -18.37 -4.27 18.88
N LEU A 357 -18.06 -3.35 19.81
CA LEU A 357 -18.88 -3.08 20.98
C LEU A 357 -20.17 -2.31 20.64
N ASP A 358 -20.08 -1.34 19.74
CA ASP A 358 -21.22 -0.60 19.23
C ASP A 358 -21.18 -0.46 17.71
N PRO A 359 -21.61 -1.49 16.96
CA PRO A 359 -21.63 -1.47 15.50
C PRO A 359 -22.53 -0.36 14.93
N ALA A 360 -23.49 0.13 15.67
CA ALA A 360 -24.40 1.19 15.22
C ALA A 360 -23.65 2.49 14.88
N LEU A 361 -22.51 2.75 15.53
CA LEU A 361 -21.66 3.92 15.23
C LEU A 361 -21.21 3.98 13.75
N TRP A 362 -21.07 2.83 13.12
CA TRP A 362 -20.65 2.73 11.72
C TRP A 362 -21.80 2.36 10.80
N VAL A 363 -22.61 1.36 11.17
CA VAL A 363 -23.64 0.77 10.31
C VAL A 363 -24.78 1.76 10.03
N SER A 364 -25.19 2.57 11.04
CA SER A 364 -26.24 3.57 10.90
C SER A 364 -25.97 4.63 9.83
N LEU A 365 -24.71 4.83 9.44
CA LEU A 365 -24.31 5.75 8.36
C LEU A 365 -24.72 5.25 6.97
N PHE A 366 -25.01 3.95 6.82
CA PHE A 366 -25.21 3.32 5.50
C PHE A 366 -26.61 2.76 5.33
N THR A 367 -27.24 2.25 6.39
CA THR A 367 -28.52 1.54 6.27
C THR A 367 -29.35 1.64 7.53
N ARG A 368 -30.68 1.49 7.35
CA ARG A 368 -31.67 1.24 8.41
C ARG A 368 -32.41 -0.07 8.20
N ASP A 369 -32.05 -0.85 7.16
CA ASP A 369 -32.63 -2.16 6.92
C ASP A 369 -32.23 -3.12 8.05
N PRO A 370 -33.22 -3.78 8.71
CA PRO A 370 -32.94 -4.65 9.86
C PRO A 370 -32.08 -5.86 9.52
N GLY A 371 -32.29 -6.49 8.34
CA GLY A 371 -31.56 -7.67 7.91
C GLY A 371 -30.08 -7.35 7.63
N VAL A 372 -29.84 -6.27 6.87
CA VAL A 372 -28.48 -5.79 6.57
C VAL A 372 -27.76 -5.33 7.84
N THR A 373 -28.47 -4.66 8.75
CA THR A 373 -27.95 -4.21 10.04
C THR A 373 -27.51 -5.41 10.88
N ALA A 374 -28.34 -6.44 11.01
CA ALA A 374 -28.02 -7.66 11.75
C ALA A 374 -26.80 -8.38 11.16
N ALA A 375 -26.70 -8.46 9.82
CA ALA A 375 -25.55 -9.05 9.15
C ALA A 375 -24.26 -8.26 9.42
N ALA A 376 -24.30 -6.92 9.31
CA ALA A 376 -23.16 -6.06 9.60
C ALA A 376 -22.72 -6.12 11.07
N HIS A 377 -23.67 -6.16 12.02
CA HIS A 377 -23.37 -6.37 13.43
C HIS A 377 -22.68 -7.71 13.68
N SER A 378 -23.19 -8.78 13.05
CA SER A 378 -22.55 -10.11 13.13
C SER A 378 -21.12 -10.08 12.57
N TYR A 379 -20.89 -9.39 11.45
CA TYR A 379 -19.55 -9.23 10.90
C TYR A 379 -18.61 -8.53 11.89
N PHE A 380 -18.99 -7.39 12.45
CA PHE A 380 -18.12 -6.64 13.38
C PHE A 380 -17.90 -7.37 14.70
N HIS A 381 -18.87 -8.14 15.16
CA HIS A 381 -18.71 -8.98 16.35
C HIS A 381 -17.54 -9.96 16.21
N TRP A 382 -17.40 -10.58 15.04
CA TRP A 382 -16.36 -11.61 14.78
C TRP A 382 -15.07 -11.03 14.21
N ALA A 383 -15.15 -10.10 13.27
CA ALA A 383 -13.99 -9.55 12.59
C ALA A 383 -13.36 -8.37 13.34
N GLY A 384 -14.17 -7.56 14.05
CA GLY A 384 -13.69 -6.36 14.73
C GLY A 384 -12.55 -6.61 15.72
N PRO A 385 -12.67 -7.56 16.67
CA PRO A 385 -11.57 -7.91 17.58
C PRO A 385 -10.33 -8.46 16.86
N ALA A 386 -10.50 -9.07 15.68
CA ALA A 386 -9.41 -9.65 14.90
C ALA A 386 -8.57 -8.58 14.16
N PHE A 387 -9.04 -7.35 14.05
CA PHE A 387 -8.30 -6.27 13.37
C PHE A 387 -6.95 -5.96 14.02
N VAL A 388 -6.79 -6.19 15.33
CA VAL A 388 -5.47 -6.07 16.00
C VAL A 388 -4.44 -7.00 15.34
N PHE A 389 -4.81 -8.24 15.06
CA PHE A 389 -3.95 -9.23 14.41
C PHE A 389 -3.70 -8.90 12.94
N PHE A 390 -4.71 -8.40 12.25
CA PHE A 390 -4.57 -7.91 10.87
C PHE A 390 -3.56 -6.77 10.79
N GLY A 391 -3.72 -5.72 11.60
CA GLY A 391 -2.81 -4.57 11.64
C GLY A 391 -1.37 -4.97 12.00
N MET A 392 -1.21 -5.85 12.98
CA MET A 392 0.08 -6.41 13.36
C MET A 392 0.71 -7.21 12.21
N GLY A 393 -0.05 -8.09 11.58
CA GLY A 393 0.41 -8.93 10.47
C GLY A 393 0.87 -8.11 9.27
N VAL A 394 0.09 -7.12 8.85
CA VAL A 394 0.45 -6.22 7.73
C VAL A 394 1.70 -5.42 8.04
N SER A 395 1.84 -4.87 9.23
CA SER A 395 3.03 -4.10 9.62
C SER A 395 4.28 -4.98 9.67
N LEU A 396 4.18 -6.22 10.18
CA LEU A 396 5.27 -7.19 10.18
C LEU A 396 5.63 -7.68 8.77
N TYR A 397 4.66 -7.82 7.87
CA TYR A 397 4.94 -8.11 6.47
C TYR A 397 5.86 -7.05 5.84
N PHE A 398 5.57 -5.76 6.03
CA PHE A 398 6.44 -4.68 5.55
C PHE A 398 7.81 -4.67 6.25
N SER A 399 7.85 -4.84 7.57
CA SER A 399 9.10 -4.93 8.32
C SER A 399 9.99 -6.09 7.84
N SER A 400 9.37 -7.22 7.46
CA SER A 400 10.05 -8.37 6.87
C SER A 400 10.64 -8.07 5.49
N GLN A 401 10.01 -7.19 4.70
CA GLN A 401 10.61 -6.68 3.47
C GLN A 401 11.89 -5.90 3.78
N GLY A 402 11.87 -5.01 4.80
CA GLY A 402 13.05 -4.29 5.27
C GLY A 402 14.20 -5.22 5.64
N ALA A 403 13.89 -6.36 6.25
CA ALA A 403 14.87 -7.40 6.61
C ALA A 403 15.23 -8.35 5.45
N ALA A 404 14.64 -8.20 4.26
CA ALA A 404 14.73 -9.13 3.12
C ALA A 404 14.30 -10.58 3.46
N ARG A 405 13.32 -10.76 4.33
CA ARG A 405 12.83 -12.06 4.85
C ARG A 405 11.31 -12.20 4.69
N VAL A 406 10.82 -12.11 3.45
CA VAL A 406 9.37 -12.03 3.14
C VAL A 406 8.67 -13.39 3.07
N GLY A 407 9.37 -14.51 3.00
CA GLY A 407 8.78 -15.82 2.78
C GLY A 407 7.76 -16.23 3.85
N GLY A 408 8.07 -16.00 5.14
CA GLY A 408 7.15 -16.30 6.24
C GLY A 408 5.82 -15.54 6.15
N PRO A 409 5.82 -14.21 6.04
CA PRO A 409 4.58 -13.42 5.85
C PRO A 409 3.79 -13.79 4.60
N VAL A 410 4.45 -14.15 3.50
CA VAL A 410 3.78 -14.62 2.28
C VAL A 410 3.08 -15.96 2.53
N LEU A 411 3.73 -16.90 3.23
CA LEU A 411 3.10 -18.15 3.65
C LEU A 411 1.92 -17.92 4.60
N ALA A 412 2.00 -16.94 5.49
CA ALA A 412 0.88 -16.56 6.35
C ALA A 412 -0.32 -16.02 5.52
N SER A 413 -0.05 -15.25 4.47
CA SER A 413 -1.08 -14.82 3.51
C SER A 413 -1.68 -15.99 2.74
N THR A 414 -0.86 -16.99 2.36
CA THR A 414 -1.33 -18.25 1.75
C THR A 414 -2.24 -19.03 2.70
N ALA A 415 -1.86 -19.17 3.96
CA ALA A 415 -2.68 -19.82 4.98
C ALA A 415 -4.03 -19.12 5.13
N ARG A 416 -4.05 -17.78 5.20
CA ARG A 416 -5.29 -16.98 5.24
C ARG A 416 -6.18 -17.26 4.02
N LEU A 417 -5.62 -17.26 2.82
CA LEU A 417 -6.36 -17.57 1.60
C LEU A 417 -6.97 -18.97 1.63
N LEU A 418 -6.19 -19.98 2.01
CA LEU A 418 -6.65 -21.36 2.08
C LEU A 418 -7.74 -21.57 3.14
N ILE A 419 -7.60 -20.94 4.31
CA ILE A 419 -8.62 -20.99 5.37
C ILE A 419 -9.94 -20.42 4.85
N VAL A 420 -9.91 -19.26 4.19
CA VAL A 420 -11.12 -18.63 3.67
C VAL A 420 -11.71 -19.42 2.50
N ALA A 421 -10.88 -19.93 1.59
CA ALA A 421 -11.35 -20.66 0.41
C ALA A 421 -11.90 -22.04 0.81
N ILE A 422 -11.11 -22.86 1.50
CA ILE A 422 -11.49 -24.23 1.86
C ILE A 422 -12.56 -24.21 2.97
N GLY A 423 -12.34 -23.41 4.01
CA GLY A 423 -13.29 -23.27 5.12
C GLY A 423 -14.62 -22.70 4.66
N GLY A 424 -14.60 -21.67 3.80
CA GLY A 424 -15.82 -21.07 3.25
C GLY A 424 -16.63 -22.05 2.38
N VAL A 425 -15.97 -22.81 1.50
CA VAL A 425 -16.63 -23.86 0.72
C VAL A 425 -17.15 -24.96 1.63
N GLY A 426 -16.39 -25.40 2.65
CA GLY A 426 -16.84 -26.39 3.63
C GLY A 426 -18.08 -25.94 4.39
N LEU A 427 -18.13 -24.69 4.87
CA LEU A 427 -19.29 -24.13 5.56
C LEU A 427 -20.52 -24.01 4.63
N MET A 428 -20.29 -23.63 3.36
CA MET A 428 -21.35 -23.58 2.35
C MET A 428 -21.94 -25.00 2.09
N MET A 429 -21.10 -26.02 1.94
CA MET A 429 -21.53 -27.40 1.73
C MET A 429 -22.25 -27.99 2.95
N ALA A 430 -21.81 -27.62 4.15
CA ALA A 430 -22.43 -28.03 5.41
C ALA A 430 -23.73 -27.25 5.73
N GLN A 431 -24.13 -26.31 4.87
CA GLN A 431 -25.28 -25.41 5.11
C GLN A 431 -25.22 -24.73 6.50
N ALA A 432 -24.00 -24.37 6.91
CA ALA A 432 -23.76 -23.77 8.20
C ALA A 432 -24.44 -22.39 8.33
N PRO A 433 -24.76 -21.93 9.54
CA PRO A 433 -25.32 -20.60 9.75
C PRO A 433 -24.39 -19.50 9.19
N ALA A 434 -24.96 -18.46 8.59
CA ALA A 434 -24.22 -17.42 7.87
C ALA A 434 -23.16 -16.69 8.74
N TRP A 435 -23.40 -16.53 10.05
CA TRP A 435 -22.44 -15.93 10.98
C TRP A 435 -21.10 -16.67 11.05
N THR A 436 -21.09 -17.99 10.77
CA THR A 436 -19.87 -18.82 10.79
C THR A 436 -18.87 -18.38 9.73
N LEU A 437 -19.32 -17.81 8.60
CA LEU A 437 -18.44 -17.21 7.59
C LEU A 437 -17.71 -15.99 8.13
N PHE A 438 -18.36 -15.17 8.93
CA PHE A 438 -17.72 -14.00 9.55
C PHE A 438 -16.73 -14.42 10.64
N ALA A 439 -17.07 -15.46 11.42
CA ALA A 439 -16.14 -16.07 12.35
C ALA A 439 -14.89 -16.66 11.63
N LEU A 440 -15.10 -17.30 10.47
CA LEU A 440 -14.01 -17.81 9.62
C LEU A 440 -13.07 -16.68 9.17
N VAL A 441 -13.61 -15.55 8.73
CA VAL A 441 -12.79 -14.37 8.31
C VAL A 441 -12.02 -13.81 9.50
N GLY A 442 -12.66 -13.62 10.64
CA GLY A 442 -11.98 -13.18 11.87
C GLY A 442 -10.87 -14.15 12.29
N GLY A 443 -11.16 -15.46 12.29
CA GLY A 443 -10.16 -16.50 12.55
C GLY A 443 -9.00 -16.50 11.56
N ALA A 444 -9.27 -16.27 10.27
CA ALA A 444 -8.25 -16.16 9.23
C ALA A 444 -7.35 -14.93 9.42
N MET A 445 -7.90 -13.82 9.92
CA MET A 445 -7.12 -12.62 10.30
C MET A 445 -6.21 -12.90 11.50
N VAL A 446 -6.71 -13.61 12.51
CA VAL A 446 -5.91 -14.04 13.67
C VAL A 446 -4.77 -14.95 13.24
N VAL A 447 -5.04 -15.96 12.43
CA VAL A 447 -4.01 -16.88 11.91
C VAL A 447 -2.98 -16.12 11.09
N PHE A 448 -3.39 -15.20 10.22
CA PHE A 448 -2.47 -14.36 9.45
C PHE A 448 -1.54 -13.54 10.35
N GLY A 449 -2.10 -12.85 11.35
CA GLY A 449 -1.33 -12.03 12.29
C GLY A 449 -0.35 -12.85 13.11
N LEU A 450 -0.82 -13.94 13.73
CA LEU A 450 0.00 -14.82 14.58
C LEU A 450 1.06 -15.58 13.78
N SER A 451 0.73 -16.10 12.60
CA SER A 451 1.72 -16.79 11.74
C SER A 451 2.80 -15.84 11.25
N THR A 452 2.41 -14.60 10.89
CA THR A 452 3.39 -13.55 10.53
C THR A 452 4.26 -13.19 11.73
N ALA A 453 3.67 -13.01 12.90
CA ALA A 453 4.41 -12.73 14.15
C ALA A 453 5.36 -13.87 14.51
N ALA A 454 4.92 -15.12 14.43
CA ALA A 454 5.76 -16.29 14.65
C ALA A 454 6.92 -16.34 13.64
N SER A 455 6.64 -16.08 12.35
CA SER A 455 7.69 -16.06 11.32
C SER A 455 8.78 -15.03 11.60
N VAL A 456 8.42 -13.85 12.13
CA VAL A 456 9.38 -12.80 12.50
C VAL A 456 10.09 -13.11 13.81
N ALA A 457 9.41 -13.68 14.80
CA ALA A 457 9.98 -14.04 16.09
C ALA A 457 11.07 -15.13 15.95
N PHE A 458 10.78 -16.16 15.15
CA PHE A 458 11.67 -17.30 14.96
C PHE A 458 12.67 -17.13 13.80
N ALA A 459 12.48 -16.13 12.93
CA ALA A 459 13.42 -15.88 11.84
C ALA A 459 14.82 -15.54 12.35
N ARG A 460 15.83 -16.14 11.75
CA ARG A 460 17.23 -15.77 11.97
C ARG A 460 17.59 -14.54 11.11
N TRP A 461 17.34 -13.35 11.65
CA TRP A 461 17.74 -12.12 10.98
C TRP A 461 19.28 -12.01 11.06
N GLY A 462 19.95 -11.83 9.91
CA GLY A 462 21.41 -11.63 9.85
C GLY A 462 22.24 -12.88 9.48
N LYS A 463 21.60 -13.96 9.01
CA LYS A 463 22.27 -15.09 8.38
C LYS A 463 21.88 -15.25 6.93
#